data_5b4faf4f7c7732f1024fe5508addb0eb
#
_entry.id   5b4faf4f7c7732f1024fe5508addb0eb
#
_cell.length_a   1.000
_cell.length_b   1.000
_cell.length_c   1.000
_cell.angle_alpha   90.00
_cell.angle_beta   90.00
_cell.angle_gamma   90.00
#
_symmetry.space_group_name_H-M   'P 1'
#
loop_
_entity.id
_entity.type
_entity.pdbx_description
1 polymer ?
#
loop_
_entity_poly.entity_id
_entity_poly.type
_entity_poly.pdbx_seq_one_letter_code
_entity_poly.pdbx_strand_id
1 'polypeptide(L)'
;ATLAASSPSDRKLTKAAAAAIETLRGMPPPQPLIGDAIDRWLPVRLVGVLHAAGIRTLADLTLRVPRRRRWWAGIAGLGPAGARRLEAFFAQHPTLTERARALVTVSQVQELVPWERLVVPEDVDGSRGTFRAPRASCALDASNDYEAVNAWLSLHESAATQRAYRKEAERLILWAIVERGRALSSLTTEDAIAYRAFLRHPGPRARWVGAPQPRSSPAWRPFAGDLSARSAAYALSVLNALY
;
A
#
# COMPACT_ATOMS: atom_id res chain seq x y z
N ALA A 1 4.25 4.77 68.69
CA ALA A 1 4.18 5.20 67.27
C ALA A 1 2.72 5.41 66.89
N THR A 2 2.30 6.68 66.82
CA THR A 2 0.93 7.10 66.57
C THR A 2 0.68 7.02 65.05
N LEU A 3 -0.14 6.10 64.60
CA LEU A 3 -0.64 6.08 63.25
C LEU A 3 -1.54 7.31 63.01
N ALA A 4 -1.09 8.23 62.21
CA ALA A 4 -1.88 9.40 61.81
C ALA A 4 -3.13 8.92 61.02
N ALA A 5 -4.30 9.22 61.54
CA ALA A 5 -5.56 8.92 60.88
C ALA A 5 -5.68 9.77 59.59
N SER A 6 -5.76 9.10 58.43
CA SER A 6 -5.97 9.77 57.14
C SER A 6 -7.22 10.62 57.14
N SER A 7 -7.08 11.87 56.70
CA SER A 7 -8.20 12.81 56.56
C SER A 7 -9.36 12.25 55.69
N PRO A 8 -10.61 12.60 55.94
CA PRO A 8 -11.74 12.20 55.05
C PRO A 8 -11.53 12.62 53.61
N SER A 9 -10.76 13.67 53.35
CA SER A 9 -10.39 14.13 52.00
C SER A 9 -9.37 13.16 51.34
N ASP A 10 -8.40 12.63 52.09
CA ASP A 10 -7.42 11.70 51.59
C ASP A 10 -8.06 10.34 51.24
N ARG A 11 -9.06 9.91 52.00
CA ARG A 11 -9.81 8.67 51.71
C ARG A 11 -10.66 8.80 50.47
N LYS A 12 -11.25 9.97 50.16
CA LYS A 12 -11.98 10.25 48.93
C LYS A 12 -11.03 10.26 47.72
N LEU A 13 -9.88 10.90 47.85
CA LEU A 13 -8.82 10.92 46.82
C LEU A 13 -8.29 9.54 46.49
N THR A 14 -8.01 8.73 47.54
CA THR A 14 -7.54 7.34 47.34
C THR A 14 -8.59 6.45 46.69
N LYS A 15 -9.86 6.59 47.03
CA LYS A 15 -10.96 5.85 46.41
C LYS A 15 -11.18 6.27 44.96
N ALA A 16 -11.09 7.58 44.65
CA ALA A 16 -11.16 8.07 43.28
C ALA A 16 -9.98 7.60 42.43
N ALA A 17 -8.77 7.63 42.99
CA ALA A 17 -7.58 7.12 42.32
C ALA A 17 -7.67 5.60 42.05
N ALA A 18 -8.15 4.82 43.02
CA ALA A 18 -8.36 3.39 42.83
C ALA A 18 -9.40 3.07 41.74
N ALA A 19 -10.50 3.82 41.72
CA ALA A 19 -11.52 3.69 40.67
C ALA A 19 -10.97 4.06 39.29
N ALA A 20 -10.17 5.12 39.19
CA ALA A 20 -9.53 5.52 37.93
C ALA A 20 -8.53 4.44 37.44
N ILE A 21 -7.74 3.86 38.35
CA ILE A 21 -6.82 2.75 38.03
C ILE A 21 -7.59 1.53 37.52
N GLU A 22 -8.72 1.19 38.13
CA GLU A 22 -9.54 0.06 37.70
C GLU A 22 -10.18 0.31 36.35
N THR A 23 -10.63 1.53 36.09
CA THR A 23 -11.11 1.96 34.76
C THR A 23 -10.00 1.84 33.72
N LEU A 24 -8.78 2.28 34.03
CA LEU A 24 -7.64 2.17 33.13
C LEU A 24 -7.21 0.71 32.88
N ARG A 25 -7.36 -0.18 33.88
CA ARG A 25 -7.12 -1.61 33.72
C ARG A 25 -8.12 -2.31 32.80
N GLY A 26 -9.37 -1.83 32.80
CA GLY A 26 -10.40 -2.35 31.91
C GLY A 26 -10.32 -1.82 30.48
N MET A 27 -9.50 -0.80 30.22
CA MET A 27 -9.31 -0.27 28.86
C MET A 27 -8.41 -1.20 28.04
N PRO A 28 -8.76 -1.47 26.78
CA PRO A 28 -7.87 -2.24 25.91
C PRO A 28 -6.54 -1.49 25.76
N PRO A 29 -5.40 -2.23 25.72
CA PRO A 29 -4.10 -1.59 25.56
C PRO A 29 -4.08 -0.76 24.27
N PRO A 30 -3.46 0.44 24.30
CA PRO A 30 -3.39 1.28 23.11
C PRO A 30 -2.69 0.52 21.98
N GLN A 31 -3.28 0.56 20.78
CA GLN A 31 -2.72 -0.06 19.59
C GLN A 31 -1.85 0.97 18.84
N PRO A 32 -0.63 0.61 18.43
CA PRO A 32 0.21 1.52 17.66
C PRO A 32 -0.40 1.79 16.28
N LEU A 33 -0.40 3.07 15.89
CA LEU A 33 -0.78 3.52 14.57
C LEU A 33 0.47 3.78 13.71
N ILE A 34 0.34 3.57 12.41
CA ILE A 34 1.47 3.71 11.48
C ILE A 34 2.08 5.12 11.48
N GLY A 35 1.25 6.14 11.71
CA GLY A 35 1.69 7.55 11.81
C GLY A 35 2.24 7.96 13.18
N ASP A 36 2.22 7.07 14.17
CA ASP A 36 2.70 7.42 15.51
C ASP A 36 4.21 7.69 15.51
N ALA A 37 4.62 8.64 16.36
CA ALA A 37 6.03 8.87 16.65
C ALA A 37 6.65 7.64 17.34
N ILE A 38 7.86 7.28 16.94
CA ILE A 38 8.58 6.12 17.50
C ILE A 38 8.85 6.25 19.00
N ASP A 39 8.93 7.47 19.51
CA ASP A 39 9.19 7.79 20.93
C ASP A 39 8.12 7.20 21.85
N ARG A 40 6.90 7.08 21.36
CA ARG A 40 5.76 6.56 22.12
C ARG A 40 5.82 5.05 22.35
N TRP A 41 6.52 4.34 21.49
CA TRP A 41 6.45 2.88 21.43
C TRP A 41 7.79 2.17 21.64
N LEU A 42 8.89 2.86 21.41
CA LEU A 42 10.22 2.27 21.45
C LEU A 42 11.06 2.80 22.64
N PRO A 43 11.99 2.00 23.15
CA PRO A 43 12.90 2.44 24.19
C PRO A 43 13.77 3.63 23.78
N VAL A 44 13.99 4.59 24.70
CA VAL A 44 14.73 5.83 24.46
C VAL A 44 16.08 5.62 23.77
N ARG A 45 16.81 4.55 24.11
CA ARG A 45 18.10 4.21 23.49
C ARG A 45 17.99 3.91 22.01
N LEU A 46 16.88 3.28 21.56
CA LEU A 46 16.63 3.02 20.14
C LEU A 46 16.16 4.29 19.43
N VAL A 47 15.33 5.08 20.09
CA VAL A 47 14.79 6.34 19.56
C VAL A 47 15.92 7.28 19.14
N GLY A 48 16.93 7.51 19.99
CA GLY A 48 18.05 8.37 19.65
C GLY A 48 18.81 7.93 18.39
N VAL A 49 19.07 6.63 18.27
CA VAL A 49 19.74 6.04 17.09
C VAL A 49 18.89 6.20 15.83
N LEU A 50 17.59 5.97 15.95
CA LEU A 50 16.66 6.08 14.82
C LEU A 50 16.44 7.52 14.37
N HIS A 51 16.35 8.47 15.33
CA HIS A 51 16.27 9.90 15.02
C HIS A 51 17.52 10.40 14.28
N ALA A 52 18.72 9.96 14.68
CA ALA A 52 19.97 10.29 14.00
C ALA A 52 19.98 9.76 12.54
N ALA A 53 19.23 8.70 12.25
CA ALA A 53 19.05 8.16 10.91
C ALA A 53 17.84 8.77 10.14
N GLY A 54 17.20 9.81 10.70
CA GLY A 54 16.06 10.50 10.09
C GLY A 54 14.73 9.72 10.18
N ILE A 55 14.65 8.72 11.07
CA ILE A 55 13.44 7.92 11.30
C ILE A 55 12.70 8.52 12.49
N ARG A 56 11.49 9.03 12.29
CA ARG A 56 10.69 9.71 13.32
C ARG A 56 9.38 9.03 13.63
N THR A 57 8.80 8.31 12.66
CA THR A 57 7.51 7.64 12.78
C THR A 57 7.64 6.13 12.60
N LEU A 58 6.61 5.40 13.00
CA LEU A 58 6.53 3.96 12.71
C LEU A 58 6.46 3.70 11.21
N ALA A 59 5.89 4.62 10.41
CA ALA A 59 5.91 4.56 8.95
C ALA A 59 7.36 4.59 8.42
N ASP A 60 8.17 5.56 8.84
CA ASP A 60 9.58 5.66 8.42
C ASP A 60 10.38 4.40 8.77
N LEU A 61 10.07 3.82 9.94
CA LEU A 61 10.74 2.62 10.41
C LEU A 61 10.35 1.38 9.59
N THR A 62 9.06 1.22 9.26
CA THR A 62 8.58 0.10 8.44
C THR A 62 9.13 0.13 7.02
N LEU A 63 9.39 1.32 6.46
CA LEU A 63 10.07 1.48 5.18
C LEU A 63 11.51 0.97 5.20
N ARG A 64 12.16 1.01 6.37
CA ARG A 64 13.56 0.68 6.54
C ARG A 64 13.82 -0.67 7.20
N VAL A 65 12.80 -1.31 7.79
CA VAL A 65 12.87 -2.70 8.27
C VAL A 65 12.67 -3.64 7.07
N PRO A 66 13.69 -3.97 6.31
CA PRO A 66 13.51 -4.62 5.04
C PRO A 66 13.73 -6.11 5.13
N ARG A 67 13.29 -6.76 4.11
CA ARG A 67 13.50 -8.14 3.71
C ARG A 67 14.97 -8.59 3.59
N ARG A 68 15.96 -7.75 3.88
CA ARG A 68 17.39 -8.07 3.78
C ARG A 68 17.96 -8.56 5.11
N ARG A 69 18.79 -9.58 5.05
CA ARG A 69 19.36 -10.31 6.20
C ARG A 69 20.17 -9.46 7.19
N ARG A 70 20.57 -8.22 6.81
CA ARG A 70 21.34 -7.26 7.66
C ARG A 70 20.88 -5.82 7.40
N TRP A 71 19.58 -5.59 7.46
CA TRP A 71 18.99 -4.28 7.18
C TRP A 71 19.48 -3.16 8.11
N TRP A 72 19.80 -3.51 9.35
CA TRP A 72 20.29 -2.57 10.37
C TRP A 72 21.69 -2.03 10.07
N ALA A 73 22.50 -2.68 9.23
CA ALA A 73 23.85 -2.25 8.89
C ALA A 73 23.89 -0.86 8.21
N GLY A 74 22.78 -0.42 7.63
CA GLY A 74 22.63 0.92 7.06
C GLY A 74 22.25 2.01 8.08
N ILE A 75 22.04 1.65 9.36
CA ILE A 75 21.68 2.58 10.42
C ILE A 75 22.83 2.61 11.44
N ALA A 76 23.62 3.69 11.43
CA ALA A 76 24.75 3.85 12.34
C ALA A 76 24.28 3.75 13.80
N GLY A 77 24.91 2.89 14.58
CA GLY A 77 24.56 2.66 15.99
C GLY A 77 23.44 1.65 16.23
N LEU A 78 22.78 1.13 15.21
CA LEU A 78 21.79 0.06 15.35
C LEU A 78 22.46 -1.30 15.19
N GLY A 79 22.75 -1.95 16.31
CA GLY A 79 23.31 -3.30 16.30
C GLY A 79 22.25 -4.39 16.15
N PRO A 80 22.69 -5.67 15.99
CA PRO A 80 21.77 -6.80 15.80
C PRO A 80 20.80 -7.01 16.97
N ALA A 81 21.13 -6.60 18.19
CA ALA A 81 20.25 -6.66 19.35
C ALA A 81 19.10 -5.63 19.26
N GLY A 82 19.40 -4.41 18.79
CA GLY A 82 18.40 -3.38 18.52
C GLY A 82 17.46 -3.81 17.38
N ALA A 83 18.02 -4.35 16.31
CA ALA A 83 17.24 -4.86 15.18
C ALA A 83 16.26 -5.96 15.62
N ARG A 84 16.68 -6.96 16.40
CA ARG A 84 15.79 -8.00 16.92
C ARG A 84 14.65 -7.46 17.77
N ARG A 85 14.88 -6.39 18.55
CA ARG A 85 13.79 -5.74 19.32
C ARG A 85 12.77 -5.07 18.42
N LEU A 86 13.21 -4.42 17.35
CA LEU A 86 12.32 -3.81 16.36
C LEU A 86 11.51 -4.87 15.59
N GLU A 87 12.17 -5.95 15.19
CA GLU A 87 11.51 -7.09 14.54
C GLU A 87 10.46 -7.72 15.47
N ALA A 88 10.77 -7.91 16.75
CA ALA A 88 9.83 -8.43 17.75
C ALA A 88 8.62 -7.48 17.95
N PHE A 89 8.86 -6.16 17.97
CA PHE A 89 7.78 -5.17 18.05
C PHE A 89 6.83 -5.29 16.85
N PHE A 90 7.35 -5.38 15.63
CA PHE A 90 6.52 -5.54 14.44
C PHE A 90 5.83 -6.91 14.37
N ALA A 91 6.46 -7.96 14.89
CA ALA A 91 5.84 -9.28 14.98
C ALA A 91 4.63 -9.29 15.94
N GLN A 92 4.66 -8.46 16.99
CA GLN A 92 3.52 -8.26 17.90
C GLN A 92 2.40 -7.39 17.29
N HIS A 93 2.71 -6.59 16.26
CA HIS A 93 1.79 -5.68 15.60
C HIS A 93 1.74 -5.88 14.08
N PRO A 94 1.27 -7.04 13.60
CA PRO A 94 1.29 -7.40 12.17
C PRO A 94 0.53 -6.41 11.29
N THR A 95 -0.55 -5.81 11.83
CA THR A 95 -1.36 -4.80 11.13
C THR A 95 -0.58 -3.54 10.74
N LEU A 96 0.49 -3.18 11.49
CA LEU A 96 1.38 -2.08 11.12
C LEU A 96 2.16 -2.42 9.86
N THR A 97 2.65 -3.64 9.75
CA THR A 97 3.43 -4.09 8.60
C THR A 97 2.56 -4.17 7.34
N GLU A 98 1.33 -4.64 7.46
CA GLU A 98 0.37 -4.70 6.35
C GLU A 98 -0.03 -3.28 5.87
N ARG A 99 -0.36 -2.38 6.81
CA ARG A 99 -0.68 -0.99 6.50
C ARG A 99 0.50 -0.22 5.92
N ALA A 100 1.70 -0.46 6.43
CA ALA A 100 2.91 0.15 5.89
C ALA A 100 3.22 -0.35 4.48
N ARG A 101 3.06 -1.63 4.21
CA ARG A 101 3.18 -2.19 2.85
C ARG A 101 2.18 -1.53 1.91
N ALA A 102 0.93 -1.38 2.32
CA ALA A 102 -0.08 -0.69 1.53
C ALA A 102 0.31 0.78 1.26
N LEU A 103 0.82 1.51 2.25
CA LEU A 103 1.28 2.90 2.10
C LEU A 103 2.54 3.01 1.21
N VAL A 104 3.48 2.08 1.34
CA VAL A 104 4.69 2.04 0.49
C VAL A 104 4.33 1.72 -0.95
N THR A 105 3.44 0.76 -1.15
CA THR A 105 2.94 0.41 -2.47
C THR A 105 2.27 1.63 -3.11
N VAL A 106 1.43 2.35 -2.38
CA VAL A 106 0.81 3.60 -2.83
C VAL A 106 1.85 4.70 -3.09
N SER A 107 2.88 4.85 -2.25
CA SER A 107 3.92 5.88 -2.44
C SER A 107 4.86 5.57 -3.61
N GLN A 108 5.22 4.32 -3.84
CA GLN A 108 6.09 3.93 -4.96
C GLN A 108 5.38 3.97 -6.31
N VAL A 109 4.05 3.84 -6.32
CA VAL A 109 3.22 3.90 -7.54
C VAL A 109 2.57 5.28 -7.72
N GLN A 110 2.95 6.30 -6.94
CA GLN A 110 2.39 7.66 -7.08
C GLN A 110 2.71 8.32 -8.44
N GLU A 111 3.75 7.89 -9.13
CA GLU A 111 4.04 8.33 -10.50
C GLU A 111 3.43 7.36 -11.50
N LEU A 112 2.47 7.86 -12.28
CA LEU A 112 1.97 7.12 -13.43
C LEU A 112 3.08 7.00 -14.47
N VAL A 113 3.46 5.77 -14.76
CA VAL A 113 4.48 5.46 -15.76
C VAL A 113 3.87 4.68 -16.92
N PRO A 114 4.35 4.89 -18.14
CA PRO A 114 3.93 4.10 -19.29
C PRO A 114 4.26 2.61 -19.13
N TRP A 115 3.52 1.78 -19.83
CA TRP A 115 3.64 0.32 -19.84
C TRP A 115 5.09 -0.18 -19.91
N GLU A 116 5.91 0.43 -20.74
CA GLU A 116 7.30 0.03 -20.99
C GLU A 116 8.22 0.25 -19.78
N ARG A 117 7.81 1.09 -18.84
CA ARG A 117 8.55 1.41 -17.61
C ARG A 117 7.83 0.93 -16.35
N LEU A 118 6.69 0.27 -16.53
CA LEU A 118 5.87 -0.20 -15.42
C LEU A 118 6.59 -1.35 -14.69
N VAL A 119 7.00 -1.09 -13.47
CA VAL A 119 7.49 -2.09 -12.53
C VAL A 119 6.43 -2.24 -11.44
N VAL A 120 5.74 -3.37 -11.46
CA VAL A 120 4.65 -3.64 -10.50
C VAL A 120 5.25 -4.24 -9.23
N PRO A 121 5.00 -3.65 -8.04
CA PRO A 121 5.43 -4.23 -6.78
C PRO A 121 4.76 -5.59 -6.51
N GLU A 122 5.49 -6.55 -5.91
CA GLU A 122 5.00 -7.91 -5.63
C GLU A 122 3.65 -7.96 -4.86
N ASP A 123 3.39 -6.95 -4.01
CA ASP A 123 2.16 -6.91 -3.22
C ASP A 123 0.91 -6.66 -4.07
N VAL A 124 1.07 -6.11 -5.28
CA VAL A 124 -0.02 -5.78 -6.23
C VAL A 124 0.24 -6.28 -7.65
N ASP A 125 1.24 -7.14 -7.84
CA ASP A 125 1.60 -7.70 -9.15
C ASP A 125 0.65 -8.82 -9.62
N GLY A 126 -0.20 -9.32 -8.74
CA GLY A 126 -1.16 -10.39 -9.02
C GLY A 126 -0.59 -11.81 -8.94
N SER A 127 0.69 -11.99 -8.57
CA SER A 127 1.25 -13.32 -8.34
C SER A 127 0.47 -14.11 -7.27
N ARG A 128 -0.15 -13.37 -6.34
CA ARG A 128 -1.04 -13.85 -5.28
C ARG A 128 -2.45 -13.27 -5.40
N GLY A 129 -2.90 -12.98 -6.62
CA GLY A 129 -4.22 -12.40 -6.88
C GLY A 129 -5.36 -13.31 -6.40
N THR A 130 -6.40 -12.69 -5.83
CA THR A 130 -7.54 -13.39 -5.20
C THR A 130 -8.28 -14.32 -6.18
N PHE A 131 -8.39 -13.91 -7.45
CA PHE A 131 -9.10 -14.65 -8.50
C PHE A 131 -8.16 -15.28 -9.53
N ARG A 132 -6.86 -15.30 -9.22
CA ARG A 132 -5.88 -15.93 -10.10
C ARG A 132 -6.08 -17.44 -10.12
N ALA A 133 -6.17 -18.01 -11.33
CA ALA A 133 -6.21 -19.46 -11.49
C ALA A 133 -4.95 -20.12 -10.94
N PRO A 134 -5.05 -21.30 -10.32
CA PRO A 134 -3.87 -22.08 -9.93
C PRO A 134 -2.95 -22.31 -11.13
N ARG A 135 -1.63 -22.26 -10.91
CA ARG A 135 -0.65 -22.37 -12.00
C ARG A 135 -0.83 -23.64 -12.86
N ALA A 136 -1.25 -24.73 -12.23
CA ALA A 136 -1.51 -26.01 -12.93
C ALA A 136 -2.70 -25.96 -13.89
N SER A 137 -3.63 -25.04 -13.72
CA SER A 137 -4.83 -24.86 -14.55
C SER A 137 -4.82 -23.56 -15.36
N CYS A 138 -3.76 -22.74 -15.24
CA CYS A 138 -3.64 -21.50 -15.97
C CYS A 138 -3.24 -21.77 -17.42
N ALA A 139 -4.03 -21.26 -18.37
CA ALA A 139 -3.77 -21.41 -19.81
C ALA A 139 -2.60 -20.53 -20.29
N LEU A 140 -2.18 -19.53 -19.50
CA LEU A 140 -1.07 -18.63 -19.82
C LEU A 140 0.12 -18.95 -18.91
N ASP A 141 1.30 -19.03 -19.50
CA ASP A 141 2.56 -19.11 -18.75
C ASP A 141 2.97 -17.71 -18.28
N ALA A 142 2.35 -17.27 -17.19
CA ALA A 142 2.54 -15.97 -16.61
C ALA A 142 2.60 -16.08 -15.08
N SER A 143 3.57 -15.41 -14.47
CA SER A 143 3.77 -15.42 -13.02
C SER A 143 3.01 -14.30 -12.30
N ASN A 144 2.65 -13.24 -13.01
CA ASN A 144 1.96 -12.06 -12.49
C ASN A 144 1.01 -11.47 -13.54
N ASP A 145 0.24 -10.46 -13.14
CA ASP A 145 -0.75 -9.84 -14.01
C ASP A 145 -0.14 -9.11 -15.22
N TYR A 146 1.03 -8.49 -15.04
CA TYR A 146 1.72 -7.81 -16.13
C TYR A 146 2.16 -8.80 -17.22
N GLU A 147 2.72 -9.94 -16.82
CA GLU A 147 3.07 -11.02 -17.74
C GLU A 147 1.83 -11.62 -18.43
N ALA A 148 0.74 -11.82 -17.66
CA ALA A 148 -0.52 -12.34 -18.20
C ALA A 148 -1.11 -11.41 -19.28
N VAL A 149 -1.09 -10.10 -19.04
CA VAL A 149 -1.53 -9.11 -20.03
C VAL A 149 -0.61 -9.11 -21.25
N ASN A 150 0.71 -9.22 -21.09
CA ASN A 150 1.62 -9.31 -22.23
C ASN A 150 1.39 -10.58 -23.05
N ALA A 151 1.18 -11.73 -22.39
CA ALA A 151 0.86 -12.98 -23.08
C ALA A 151 -0.46 -12.85 -23.85
N TRP A 152 -1.50 -12.28 -23.24
CA TRP A 152 -2.77 -12.02 -23.90
C TRP A 152 -2.62 -11.06 -25.09
N LEU A 153 -1.84 -9.99 -24.98
CA LEU A 153 -1.57 -9.07 -26.09
C LEU A 153 -0.91 -9.78 -27.27
N SER A 154 -0.01 -10.73 -27.01
CA SER A 154 0.71 -11.48 -28.04
C SER A 154 -0.19 -12.43 -28.83
N LEU A 155 -1.38 -12.77 -28.35
CA LEU A 155 -2.36 -13.57 -29.10
C LEU A 155 -2.95 -12.82 -30.30
N HIS A 156 -2.79 -11.49 -30.35
CA HIS A 156 -3.32 -10.66 -31.43
C HIS A 156 -2.27 -10.45 -32.50
N GLU A 157 -2.53 -10.85 -33.74
CA GLU A 157 -1.60 -10.74 -34.86
C GLU A 157 -1.30 -9.29 -35.26
N SER A 158 -2.32 -8.41 -35.18
CA SER A 158 -2.21 -7.01 -35.60
C SER A 158 -1.48 -6.16 -34.53
N ALA A 159 -0.35 -5.58 -34.91
CA ALA A 159 0.37 -4.62 -34.06
C ALA A 159 -0.48 -3.38 -33.70
N ALA A 160 -1.42 -2.98 -34.57
CA ALA A 160 -2.36 -1.89 -34.29
C ALA A 160 -3.35 -2.31 -33.18
N THR A 161 -3.89 -3.53 -33.23
CA THR A 161 -4.74 -4.10 -32.20
C THR A 161 -4.00 -4.23 -30.89
N GLN A 162 -2.79 -4.77 -30.91
CA GLN A 162 -1.95 -4.88 -29.69
C GLN A 162 -1.74 -3.52 -29.02
N ARG A 163 -1.43 -2.47 -29.79
CA ARG A 163 -1.26 -1.10 -29.26
C ARG A 163 -2.56 -0.54 -28.66
N ALA A 164 -3.68 -0.76 -29.34
CA ALA A 164 -4.98 -0.29 -28.87
C ALA A 164 -5.40 -1.01 -27.57
N TYR A 165 -5.24 -2.31 -27.52
CA TYR A 165 -5.61 -3.15 -26.38
C TYR A 165 -4.67 -2.91 -25.18
N ARG A 166 -3.36 -2.79 -25.44
CA ARG A 166 -2.38 -2.41 -24.41
C ARG A 166 -2.74 -1.08 -23.74
N LYS A 167 -3.18 -0.10 -24.50
CA LYS A 167 -3.59 1.20 -23.95
C LYS A 167 -4.72 1.05 -22.92
N GLU A 168 -5.71 0.21 -23.19
CA GLU A 168 -6.84 0.02 -22.27
C GLU A 168 -6.43 -0.85 -21.07
N ALA A 169 -5.63 -1.90 -21.27
CA ALA A 169 -5.06 -2.71 -20.21
C ALA A 169 -4.13 -1.88 -19.28
N GLU A 170 -3.29 -1.01 -19.86
CA GLU A 170 -2.43 -0.07 -19.12
C GLU A 170 -3.25 0.84 -18.20
N ARG A 171 -4.34 1.40 -18.70
CA ARG A 171 -5.23 2.26 -17.91
C ARG A 171 -5.84 1.51 -16.73
N LEU A 172 -6.28 0.28 -16.96
CA LEU A 172 -6.89 -0.53 -15.92
C LEU A 172 -5.86 -0.96 -14.86
N ILE A 173 -4.69 -1.45 -15.26
CA ILE A 173 -3.67 -1.90 -14.30
C ILE A 173 -3.14 -0.74 -13.47
N LEU A 174 -2.90 0.42 -14.09
CA LEU A 174 -2.50 1.63 -13.37
C LEU A 174 -3.57 2.07 -12.37
N TRP A 175 -4.85 2.06 -12.79
CA TRP A 175 -5.96 2.42 -11.90
C TRP A 175 -6.12 1.42 -10.76
N ALA A 176 -6.03 0.12 -11.04
CA ALA A 176 -6.11 -0.92 -10.02
C ALA A 176 -5.05 -0.75 -8.94
N ILE A 177 -3.82 -0.46 -9.35
CA ILE A 177 -2.70 -0.28 -8.44
C ILE A 177 -2.79 1.06 -7.70
N VAL A 178 -3.00 2.17 -8.42
CA VAL A 178 -2.88 3.54 -7.87
C VAL A 178 -4.12 3.95 -7.08
N GLU A 179 -5.31 3.65 -7.57
CA GLU A 179 -6.56 4.11 -6.95
C GLU A 179 -7.19 3.04 -6.03
N ARG A 180 -6.91 1.76 -6.29
CA ARG A 180 -7.49 0.66 -5.51
C ARG A 180 -6.47 -0.06 -4.62
N GLY A 181 -5.16 0.11 -4.86
CA GLY A 181 -4.11 -0.61 -4.14
C GLY A 181 -4.23 -2.13 -4.31
N ARG A 182 -4.71 -2.60 -5.47
CA ARG A 182 -5.01 -4.00 -5.75
C ARG A 182 -4.36 -4.47 -7.02
N ALA A 183 -4.07 -5.76 -7.08
CA ALA A 183 -3.70 -6.45 -8.30
C ALA A 183 -4.90 -6.52 -9.26
N LEU A 184 -4.64 -6.60 -10.57
CA LEU A 184 -5.67 -6.76 -11.59
C LEU A 184 -6.52 -8.02 -11.34
N SER A 185 -5.86 -9.13 -11.03
CA SER A 185 -6.48 -10.42 -10.68
C SER A 185 -7.16 -10.46 -9.29
N SER A 186 -7.27 -9.32 -8.61
CA SER A 186 -7.99 -9.17 -7.34
C SER A 186 -9.13 -8.14 -7.43
N LEU A 187 -9.43 -7.63 -8.63
CA LEU A 187 -10.53 -6.71 -8.84
C LEU A 187 -11.89 -7.42 -8.73
N THR A 188 -12.83 -6.74 -8.09
CA THR A 188 -14.20 -7.24 -7.90
C THR A 188 -15.17 -6.59 -8.90
N THR A 189 -16.42 -7.04 -8.89
CA THR A 189 -17.50 -6.42 -9.70
C THR A 189 -17.70 -4.94 -9.32
N GLU A 190 -17.59 -4.60 -8.03
CA GLU A 190 -17.69 -3.23 -7.55
C GLU A 190 -16.53 -2.36 -8.09
N ASP A 191 -15.33 -2.95 -8.20
CA ASP A 191 -14.19 -2.28 -8.82
C ASP A 191 -14.45 -2.04 -10.32
N ALA A 192 -15.05 -2.98 -11.03
CA ALA A 192 -15.42 -2.80 -12.43
C ALA A 192 -16.46 -1.67 -12.62
N ILE A 193 -17.45 -1.57 -11.73
CA ILE A 193 -18.43 -0.47 -11.71
C ILE A 193 -17.72 0.87 -11.47
N ALA A 194 -16.82 0.92 -10.48
CA ALA A 194 -16.06 2.12 -10.17
C ALA A 194 -15.13 2.53 -11.32
N TYR A 195 -14.48 1.57 -11.98
CA TYR A 195 -13.64 1.83 -13.15
C TYR A 195 -14.43 2.39 -14.33
N ARG A 196 -15.64 1.89 -14.58
CA ARG A 196 -16.53 2.44 -15.61
C ARG A 196 -16.83 3.92 -15.38
N ALA A 197 -17.09 4.31 -14.12
CA ALA A 197 -17.30 5.71 -13.77
C ALA A 197 -16.00 6.53 -13.93
N PHE A 198 -14.88 5.96 -13.53
CA PHE A 198 -13.56 6.57 -13.66
C PHE A 198 -13.16 6.84 -15.13
N LEU A 199 -13.46 5.95 -16.07
CA LEU A 199 -13.21 6.17 -17.49
C LEU A 199 -13.91 7.44 -18.02
N ARG A 200 -15.09 7.74 -17.50
CA ARG A 200 -15.87 8.92 -17.88
C ARG A 200 -15.34 10.20 -17.25
N HIS A 201 -14.79 10.10 -16.05
CA HIS A 201 -14.28 11.23 -15.26
C HIS A 201 -13.02 10.83 -14.50
N PRO A 202 -11.86 10.68 -15.21
CA PRO A 202 -10.61 10.29 -14.56
C PRO A 202 -10.19 11.30 -13.49
N GLY A 203 -10.07 10.86 -12.26
CA GLY A 203 -9.72 11.72 -11.14
C GLY A 203 -8.73 11.06 -10.15
N PRO A 204 -7.91 11.85 -9.47
CA PRO A 204 -7.74 13.31 -9.59
C PRO A 204 -7.13 13.75 -10.94
N ARG A 205 -7.70 14.78 -11.56
CA ARG A 205 -7.36 15.18 -12.94
C ARG A 205 -5.86 15.47 -13.13
N ALA A 206 -5.25 16.16 -12.19
CA ALA A 206 -3.82 16.49 -12.27
C ALA A 206 -2.90 15.25 -12.41
N ARG A 207 -3.33 14.11 -11.88
CA ARG A 207 -2.61 12.84 -11.98
C ARG A 207 -2.90 12.11 -13.29
N TRP A 208 -4.16 12.04 -13.68
CA TRP A 208 -4.62 11.13 -14.73
C TRP A 208 -4.76 11.77 -16.11
N VAL A 209 -4.98 13.08 -16.18
CA VAL A 209 -5.32 13.79 -17.39
C VAL A 209 -4.24 14.83 -17.73
N GLY A 210 -3.78 14.85 -18.95
CA GLY A 210 -2.79 15.82 -19.43
C GLY A 210 -2.81 15.96 -20.95
N ALA A 211 -2.15 17.00 -21.43
CA ALA A 211 -1.94 17.15 -22.86
C ALA A 211 -1.16 15.94 -23.42
N PRO A 212 -1.40 15.54 -24.67
CA PRO A 212 -0.65 14.47 -25.30
C PRO A 212 0.87 14.73 -25.24
N GLN A 213 1.59 13.79 -24.64
CA GLN A 213 3.03 13.85 -24.46
C GLN A 213 3.68 12.55 -24.95
N PRO A 214 4.95 12.60 -25.37
CA PRO A 214 5.73 11.40 -25.63
C PRO A 214 5.73 10.48 -24.40
N ARG A 215 5.71 9.17 -24.63
CA ARG A 215 5.69 8.18 -23.53
C ARG A 215 6.93 8.22 -22.63
N SER A 216 8.04 8.79 -23.13
CA SER A 216 9.27 9.03 -22.35
C SER A 216 9.18 10.25 -21.42
N SER A 217 8.20 11.14 -21.63
CA SER A 217 8.06 12.39 -20.87
C SER A 217 7.58 12.13 -19.43
N PRO A 218 8.13 12.81 -18.42
CA PRO A 218 7.59 12.80 -17.05
C PRO A 218 6.17 13.40 -16.95
N ALA A 219 5.80 14.25 -17.92
CA ALA A 219 4.47 14.84 -18.00
C ALA A 219 3.44 13.94 -18.72
N TRP A 220 3.84 12.72 -19.12
CA TRP A 220 2.91 11.77 -19.74
C TRP A 220 1.77 11.41 -18.80
N ARG A 221 0.56 11.35 -19.35
CA ARG A 221 -0.65 10.91 -18.63
C ARG A 221 -1.45 9.94 -19.49
N PRO A 222 -2.17 8.96 -18.88
CA PRO A 222 -2.94 7.95 -19.61
C PRO A 222 -4.13 8.51 -20.39
N PHE A 223 -4.64 9.68 -19.98
CA PHE A 223 -5.81 10.31 -20.58
C PHE A 223 -5.48 11.71 -21.08
N ALA A 224 -5.98 12.05 -22.26
CA ALA A 224 -5.99 13.43 -22.75
C ALA A 224 -7.22 14.23 -22.26
N GLY A 225 -8.22 13.54 -21.72
CA GLY A 225 -9.48 14.06 -21.22
C GLY A 225 -10.45 12.95 -20.85
N ASP A 226 -11.64 13.34 -20.51
CA ASP A 226 -12.75 12.43 -20.20
C ASP A 226 -13.10 11.59 -21.43
N LEU A 227 -13.41 10.33 -21.26
CA LEU A 227 -13.84 9.49 -22.37
C LEU A 227 -15.33 9.72 -22.68
N SER A 228 -15.66 9.77 -23.98
CA SER A 228 -17.05 9.70 -24.42
C SER A 228 -17.69 8.36 -24.02
N ALA A 229 -19.03 8.30 -24.00
CA ALA A 229 -19.75 7.06 -23.73
C ALA A 229 -19.29 5.92 -24.66
N ARG A 230 -19.12 6.24 -25.97
CA ARG A 230 -18.66 5.29 -26.99
C ARG A 230 -17.23 4.80 -26.72
N SER A 231 -16.31 5.71 -26.37
CA SER A 231 -14.93 5.34 -26.06
C SER A 231 -14.81 4.53 -24.78
N ALA A 232 -15.61 4.85 -23.77
CA ALA A 232 -15.66 4.06 -22.54
C ALA A 232 -16.25 2.66 -22.79
N ALA A 233 -17.31 2.53 -23.61
CA ALA A 233 -17.85 1.24 -23.99
C ALA A 233 -16.83 0.40 -24.77
N TYR A 234 -16.09 1.00 -25.71
CA TYR A 234 -14.98 0.31 -26.39
C TYR A 234 -13.90 -0.17 -25.42
N ALA A 235 -13.45 0.68 -24.50
CA ALA A 235 -12.48 0.27 -23.49
C ALA A 235 -12.96 -0.93 -22.67
N LEU A 236 -14.23 -0.91 -22.24
CA LEU A 236 -14.83 -2.03 -21.49
C LEU A 236 -14.95 -3.29 -22.33
N SER A 237 -15.25 -3.20 -23.63
CA SER A 237 -15.27 -4.37 -24.53
C SER A 237 -13.90 -5.01 -24.66
N VAL A 238 -12.83 -4.20 -24.77
CA VAL A 238 -11.44 -4.69 -24.80
C VAL A 238 -11.11 -5.42 -23.51
N LEU A 239 -11.48 -4.83 -22.38
CA LEU A 239 -11.19 -5.40 -21.05
C LEU A 239 -12.01 -6.66 -20.76
N ASN A 240 -13.24 -6.75 -21.28
CA ASN A 240 -14.04 -7.98 -21.20
C ASN A 240 -13.42 -9.14 -22.00
N ALA A 241 -12.60 -8.86 -23.00
CA ALA A 241 -11.85 -9.88 -23.73
C ALA A 241 -10.54 -10.29 -23.01
N LEU A 242 -10.08 -9.48 -22.06
CA LEU A 242 -8.93 -9.79 -21.21
C LEU A 242 -9.31 -10.74 -20.07
N TYR A 243 -10.55 -10.63 -19.53
CA TYR A 243 -11.08 -11.45 -18.45
C TYR A 243 -11.88 -12.63 -18.96
#